data_2868b0ec69c77c575de19e683fb3ca6e
#
_entry.id   2868b0ec69c77c575de19e683fb3ca6e
#
_cell.length_a   1.000
_cell.length_b   1.000
_cell.length_c   1.000
_cell.angle_alpha   90.00
_cell.angle_beta   90.00
_cell.angle_gamma   90.00
#
_symmetry.space_group_name_H-M   'P 1'
#
loop_
_entity.id
_entity.type
_entity.pdbx_description
1 polymer ?
#
loop_
_entity_poly.entity_id
_entity_poly.type
_entity_poly.pdbx_seq_one_letter_code
_entity_poly.pdbx_strand_id
1 'polypeptide(L)'
;NNNLIQLHLLKNNASSASFYPLNDSKIAIQDIRRPFDIVLLGLGNDGHFASLFPAQLNNANAFNANATPSIIVSDQDLGIPSHRRISMNLSMLIDTKRCILLVPNLTKRKIVERAFKDNQLPLHFLLTQEKTKIEFSDIDF
;
A
#
# COMPACT_ATOMS: atom_id res chain seq x y z
N ASN A 1 6.46 6.94 10.10
CA ASN A 1 5.27 7.57 9.49
C ASN A 1 4.30 8.15 10.53
N ASN A 2 4.10 7.52 11.70
CA ASN A 2 3.18 8.01 12.72
C ASN A 2 3.46 9.48 13.09
N ASN A 3 4.70 9.82 13.43
CA ASN A 3 5.07 11.19 13.78
C ASN A 3 4.81 12.19 12.64
N LEU A 4 5.04 11.79 11.38
CA LEU A 4 4.76 12.66 10.22
C LEU A 4 3.26 12.92 10.07
N ILE A 5 2.43 11.90 10.25
CA ILE A 5 0.98 12.04 10.21
C ILE A 5 0.50 12.97 11.32
N GLN A 6 0.97 12.75 12.55
CA GLN A 6 0.66 13.60 13.70
C GLN A 6 1.06 15.06 13.47
N LEU A 7 2.30 15.28 12.96
CA LEU A 7 2.86 16.60 12.80
C LEU A 7 2.32 17.37 11.59
N HIS A 8 1.91 16.68 10.52
CA HIS A 8 1.62 17.34 9.25
C HIS A 8 0.20 17.13 8.74
N LEU A 9 -0.44 16.02 9.06
CA LEU A 9 -1.79 15.71 8.57
C LEU A 9 -2.89 16.00 9.59
N LEU A 10 -2.72 15.58 10.85
CA LEU A 10 -3.75 15.73 11.90
C LEU A 10 -3.75 17.14 12.49
N LYS A 11 -3.94 18.15 11.63
CA LYS A 11 -3.98 19.57 11.99
C LYS A 11 -5.17 20.28 11.36
N ASN A 12 -5.49 21.44 11.89
CA ASN A 12 -6.58 22.29 11.39
C ASN A 12 -7.89 21.50 11.26
N ASN A 13 -8.47 21.43 10.09
CA ASN A 13 -9.72 20.74 9.83
C ASN A 13 -9.63 19.21 10.01
N ALA A 14 -8.43 18.62 9.94
CA ALA A 14 -8.20 17.20 10.17
C ALA A 14 -7.83 16.86 11.63
N SER A 15 -7.81 17.83 12.53
CA SER A 15 -7.43 17.63 13.94
C SER A 15 -8.38 16.69 14.71
N SER A 16 -9.63 16.58 14.26
CA SER A 16 -10.64 15.67 14.83
C SER A 16 -10.68 14.28 14.19
N ALA A 17 -9.82 14.02 13.19
CA ALA A 17 -9.78 12.72 12.52
C ALA A 17 -9.23 11.63 13.45
N SER A 18 -9.86 10.46 13.44
CA SER A 18 -9.34 9.27 14.11
C SER A 18 -8.20 8.67 13.32
N PHE A 19 -7.08 8.44 13.97
CA PHE A 19 -5.89 7.84 13.36
C PHE A 19 -5.66 6.43 13.90
N TYR A 20 -5.52 5.46 13.00
CA TYR A 20 -5.35 4.04 13.31
C TYR A 20 -4.01 3.53 12.77
N PRO A 21 -2.92 3.53 13.58
CA PRO A 21 -1.63 2.98 13.16
C PRO A 21 -1.70 1.45 13.09
N LEU A 22 -1.23 0.85 12.00
CA LEU A 22 -1.30 -0.61 11.79
C LEU A 22 -0.50 -1.45 12.80
N ASN A 23 0.42 -0.84 13.52
CA ASN A 23 1.21 -1.50 14.56
C ASN A 23 0.55 -1.46 15.94
N ASP A 24 -0.66 -0.93 16.05
CA ASP A 24 -1.42 -0.94 17.28
C ASP A 24 -2.14 -2.29 17.43
N SER A 25 -1.69 -3.10 18.39
CA SER A 25 -2.29 -4.40 18.70
C SER A 25 -3.75 -4.32 19.18
N LYS A 26 -4.23 -3.11 19.49
CA LYS A 26 -5.63 -2.88 19.90
C LYS A 26 -6.58 -2.76 18.70
N ILE A 27 -6.05 -2.61 17.48
CA ILE A 27 -6.87 -2.52 16.27
C ILE A 27 -7.08 -3.92 15.73
N ALA A 28 -8.28 -4.43 15.86
CA ALA A 28 -8.67 -5.64 15.16
C ALA A 28 -9.05 -5.34 13.71
N ILE A 29 -8.64 -6.20 12.77
CA ILE A 29 -8.91 -6.01 11.32
C ILE A 29 -10.41 -5.86 11.05
N GLN A 30 -11.25 -6.57 11.81
CA GLN A 30 -12.71 -6.48 11.70
C GLN A 30 -13.26 -5.11 12.07
N ASP A 31 -12.53 -4.32 12.88
CA ASP A 31 -12.96 -2.99 13.31
C ASP A 31 -12.62 -1.92 12.25
N ILE A 32 -11.80 -2.26 11.29
CA ILE A 32 -11.46 -1.38 10.16
C ILE A 32 -12.61 -1.40 9.17
N ARG A 33 -13.35 -0.27 9.10
CA ARG A 33 -14.47 -0.12 8.17
C ARG A 33 -13.99 -0.22 6.72
N ARG A 34 -14.65 -1.08 5.95
CA ARG A 34 -14.42 -1.27 4.51
C ARG A 34 -15.75 -1.33 3.76
N PRO A 35 -15.80 -1.07 2.46
CA PRO A 35 -14.65 -0.63 1.66
C PRO A 35 -14.12 0.74 2.12
N PHE A 36 -12.82 0.98 1.91
CA PHE A 36 -12.26 2.32 2.11
C PHE A 36 -12.84 3.30 1.10
N ASP A 37 -12.93 4.58 1.45
CA ASP A 37 -13.33 5.60 0.48
C ASP A 37 -12.18 5.88 -0.51
N ILE A 38 -10.96 6.01 0.00
CA ILE A 38 -9.76 6.25 -0.80
C ILE A 38 -8.59 5.48 -0.19
N VAL A 39 -7.80 4.81 -1.04
CA VAL A 39 -6.49 4.28 -0.72
C VAL A 39 -5.44 5.01 -1.55
N LEU A 40 -4.47 5.63 -0.90
CA LEU A 40 -3.32 6.28 -1.53
C LEU A 40 -2.09 5.40 -1.38
N LEU A 41 -1.46 5.06 -2.49
CA LEU A 41 -0.28 4.20 -2.53
C LEU A 41 0.92 4.94 -3.10
N GLY A 42 2.02 4.93 -2.36
CA GLY A 42 3.33 5.29 -2.89
C GLY A 42 3.93 4.12 -3.67
N LEU A 43 4.90 4.39 -4.54
CA LEU A 43 5.62 3.41 -5.35
C LEU A 43 7.11 3.44 -5.04
N GLY A 44 7.68 2.31 -4.62
CA GLY A 44 9.12 2.12 -4.46
C GLY A 44 9.87 1.96 -5.79
N ASN A 45 11.19 2.16 -5.78
CA ASN A 45 12.02 1.97 -6.98
C ASN A 45 12.17 0.49 -7.38
N ASP A 46 11.96 -0.41 -6.44
CA ASP A 46 11.93 -1.86 -6.58
C ASP A 46 10.52 -2.41 -6.87
N GLY A 47 9.57 -1.52 -7.13
CA GLY A 47 8.19 -1.88 -7.44
C GLY A 47 7.33 -2.21 -6.22
N HIS A 48 7.81 -2.00 -4.98
CA HIS A 48 6.96 -2.18 -3.81
C HIS A 48 5.90 -1.09 -3.72
N PHE A 49 4.74 -1.43 -3.19
CA PHE A 49 3.67 -0.50 -2.81
C PHE A 49 3.22 -0.80 -1.38
N ALA A 50 2.64 0.16 -0.68
CA ALA A 50 2.41 0.06 0.77
C ALA A 50 3.71 -0.39 1.48
N SER A 51 3.70 -1.56 2.13
CA SER A 51 4.92 -2.22 2.62
C SER A 51 5.01 -3.68 2.13
N LEU A 52 4.58 -3.92 0.89
CA LEU A 52 4.67 -5.21 0.19
C LEU A 52 5.88 -5.19 -0.75
N PHE A 53 6.97 -5.82 -0.33
CA PHE A 53 8.29 -5.79 -0.98
C PHE A 53 8.55 -7.02 -1.87
N PRO A 54 9.48 -6.95 -2.83
CA PRO A 54 9.85 -8.10 -3.67
C PRO A 54 10.25 -9.35 -2.86
N ALA A 55 10.91 -9.19 -1.73
CA ALA A 55 11.30 -10.30 -0.85
C ALA A 55 10.10 -11.09 -0.28
N GLN A 56 8.89 -10.55 -0.38
CA GLN A 56 7.66 -11.17 0.11
C GLN A 56 6.84 -11.85 -1.00
N LEU A 57 7.33 -11.92 -2.25
CA LEU A 57 6.59 -12.49 -3.38
C LEU A 57 6.20 -13.97 -3.18
N ASN A 58 6.94 -14.69 -2.36
CA ASN A 58 6.60 -16.07 -1.99
C ASN A 58 5.41 -16.16 -1.00
N ASN A 59 4.99 -15.06 -0.42
CA ASN A 59 3.83 -15.02 0.46
C ASN A 59 2.55 -14.83 -0.38
N ALA A 60 1.91 -15.92 -0.75
CA ALA A 60 0.69 -15.89 -1.56
C ALA A 60 -0.43 -15.03 -0.93
N ASN A 61 -0.53 -14.98 0.40
CA ASN A 61 -1.54 -14.16 1.07
C ASN A 61 -1.28 -12.65 0.92
N ALA A 62 -0.02 -12.24 0.74
CA ALA A 62 0.35 -10.83 0.58
C ALA A 62 -0.16 -10.24 -0.74
N PHE A 63 -0.10 -11.01 -1.84
CA PHE A 63 -0.34 -10.53 -3.20
C PHE A 63 -1.58 -11.12 -3.88
N ASN A 64 -2.32 -12.01 -3.23
CA ASN A 64 -3.54 -12.56 -3.79
C ASN A 64 -4.72 -11.60 -3.57
N ALA A 65 -5.27 -11.06 -4.66
CA ALA A 65 -6.44 -10.19 -4.65
C ALA A 65 -7.71 -10.85 -4.06
N ASN A 66 -7.75 -12.20 -4.02
CA ASN A 66 -8.88 -12.98 -3.49
C ASN A 66 -8.61 -13.55 -2.10
N ALA A 67 -7.47 -13.24 -1.48
CA ALA A 67 -7.19 -13.67 -0.12
C ALA A 67 -8.13 -13.02 0.90
N THR A 68 -8.23 -13.62 2.06
CA THR A 68 -8.89 -12.97 3.20
C THR A 68 -8.12 -11.69 3.57
N PRO A 69 -8.80 -10.54 3.73
CA PRO A 69 -8.18 -9.31 4.20
C PRO A 69 -7.39 -9.52 5.49
N SER A 70 -6.12 -9.13 5.49
CA SER A 70 -5.21 -9.39 6.61
C SER A 70 -4.07 -8.38 6.69
N ILE A 71 -3.43 -8.33 7.85
CA ILE A 71 -2.18 -7.60 8.05
C ILE A 71 -1.02 -8.56 7.82
N ILE A 72 -0.07 -8.14 7.00
CA ILE A 72 1.17 -8.85 6.72
C ILE A 72 2.29 -8.20 7.51
N VAL A 73 3.03 -9.01 8.25
CA VAL A 73 4.27 -8.60 8.92
C VAL A 73 5.43 -9.30 8.20
N SER A 74 6.47 -8.56 7.85
CA SER A 74 7.64 -9.17 7.20
C SER A 74 8.41 -10.04 8.18
N ASP A 75 8.93 -11.19 7.70
CA ASP A 75 9.74 -12.11 8.50
C ASP A 75 11.12 -11.54 8.82
N GLN A 76 11.59 -10.61 7.99
CA GLN A 76 12.88 -9.94 8.12
C GLN A 76 12.74 -8.43 7.94
N ASP A 77 13.81 -7.70 8.24
CA ASP A 77 13.89 -6.27 8.00
C ASP A 77 14.01 -5.98 6.50
N LEU A 78 13.20 -5.03 6.02
CA LEU A 78 13.09 -4.67 4.59
C LEU A 78 13.17 -3.17 4.38
N GLY A 79 13.62 -2.77 3.19
CA GLY A 79 13.66 -1.38 2.74
C GLY A 79 14.82 -0.56 3.31
N ILE A 80 14.78 0.75 3.06
CA ILE A 80 15.75 1.72 3.54
C ILE A 80 15.00 2.83 4.27
N PRO A 81 15.22 3.08 5.55
CA PRO A 81 16.00 2.27 6.48
C PRO A 81 15.42 0.86 6.69
N SER A 82 16.29 -0.09 7.06
CA SER A 82 15.92 -1.50 7.25
C SER A 82 15.16 -1.68 8.54
N HIS A 83 13.91 -2.16 8.44
CA HIS A 83 13.02 -2.43 9.59
C HIS A 83 12.02 -3.54 9.25
N ARG A 84 11.49 -4.18 10.28
CA ARG A 84 10.26 -4.97 10.14
C ARG A 84 9.16 -4.12 9.53
N ARG A 85 8.48 -4.67 8.52
CA ARG A 85 7.41 -3.97 7.80
C ARG A 85 6.05 -4.58 8.15
N ILE A 86 5.08 -3.69 8.30
CA ILE A 86 3.69 -4.06 8.52
C ILE A 86 2.89 -3.43 7.38
N SER A 87 2.04 -4.22 6.75
CA SER A 87 1.21 -3.79 5.62
C SER A 87 -0.16 -4.46 5.66
N MET A 88 -1.16 -3.83 5.11
CA MET A 88 -2.35 -4.52 4.62
C MET A 88 -1.95 -5.40 3.43
N ASN A 89 -2.58 -6.59 3.27
CA ASN A 89 -2.40 -7.39 2.07
C ASN A 89 -3.14 -6.78 0.87
N LEU A 90 -2.86 -7.27 -0.33
CA LEU A 90 -3.45 -6.74 -1.56
C LEU A 90 -4.98 -6.73 -1.51
N SER A 91 -5.61 -7.83 -1.09
CA SER A 91 -7.07 -7.93 -1.04
C SER A 91 -7.71 -6.87 -0.14
N MET A 92 -7.05 -6.49 0.96
CA MET A 92 -7.54 -5.43 1.85
C MET A 92 -7.32 -4.03 1.27
N LEU A 93 -6.18 -3.80 0.59
CA LEU A 93 -5.87 -2.51 -0.03
C LEU A 93 -6.81 -2.17 -1.18
N ILE A 94 -7.22 -3.17 -1.95
CA ILE A 94 -8.13 -2.97 -3.10
C ILE A 94 -9.61 -3.02 -2.71
N ASP A 95 -9.96 -3.30 -1.46
CA ASP A 95 -11.31 -3.16 -0.93
C ASP A 95 -11.62 -1.68 -0.65
N THR A 96 -11.71 -0.90 -1.73
CA THR A 96 -11.84 0.56 -1.72
C THR A 96 -12.68 1.06 -2.89
N LYS A 97 -13.30 2.21 -2.72
CA LYS A 97 -14.01 2.90 -3.80
C LYS A 97 -13.05 3.53 -4.82
N ARG A 98 -11.88 3.99 -4.36
CA ARG A 98 -10.83 4.59 -5.19
C ARG A 98 -9.47 4.16 -4.70
N CYS A 99 -8.63 3.65 -5.60
CA CYS A 99 -7.23 3.33 -5.34
C CYS A 99 -6.34 4.19 -6.23
N ILE A 100 -5.55 5.06 -5.63
CA ILE A 100 -4.70 6.02 -6.33
C ILE A 100 -3.25 5.66 -6.10
N LEU A 101 -2.51 5.34 -7.17
CA LEU A 101 -1.08 5.13 -7.15
C LEU A 101 -0.35 6.43 -7.52
N LEU A 102 0.51 6.89 -6.63
CA LEU A 102 1.30 8.10 -6.82
C LEU A 102 2.50 7.81 -7.74
N VAL A 103 2.52 8.44 -8.91
CA VAL A 103 3.56 8.27 -9.94
C VAL A 103 4.19 9.63 -10.27
N PRO A 104 5.03 10.17 -9.37
CA PRO A 104 5.44 11.59 -9.42
C PRO A 104 6.47 11.93 -10.49
N ASN A 105 7.07 10.96 -11.20
CA ASN A 105 8.13 11.22 -12.16
C ASN A 105 8.30 10.10 -13.20
N LEU A 106 9.10 10.38 -14.23
CA LEU A 106 9.37 9.45 -15.34
C LEU A 106 9.98 8.11 -14.90
N THR A 107 10.81 8.11 -13.86
CA THR A 107 11.39 6.87 -13.32
C THR A 107 10.30 5.95 -12.80
N LYS A 108 9.33 6.50 -12.07
CA LYS A 108 8.19 5.73 -11.56
C LYS A 108 7.26 5.27 -12.68
N ARG A 109 7.06 6.07 -13.72
CA ARG A 109 6.30 5.66 -14.92
C ARG A 109 6.91 4.42 -15.58
N LYS A 110 8.23 4.38 -15.76
CA LYS A 110 8.94 3.21 -16.31
C LYS A 110 8.75 1.94 -15.44
N ILE A 111 8.68 2.09 -14.12
CA ILE A 111 8.38 0.97 -13.22
C ILE A 111 6.95 0.47 -13.43
N VAL A 112 5.97 1.37 -13.58
CA VAL A 112 4.58 1.02 -13.88
C VAL A 112 4.49 0.26 -15.21
N GLU A 113 5.09 0.78 -16.29
CA GLU A 113 5.11 0.14 -17.60
C GLU A 113 5.73 -1.27 -17.57
N ARG A 114 6.84 -1.41 -16.85
CA ARG A 114 7.50 -2.71 -16.65
C ARG A 114 6.62 -3.67 -15.84
N ALA A 115 5.97 -3.20 -14.81
CA ALA A 115 5.19 -4.03 -13.90
C ALA A 115 3.98 -4.73 -14.56
N PHE A 116 3.43 -4.20 -15.66
CA PHE A 116 2.40 -4.90 -16.42
C PHE A 116 2.86 -6.24 -17.00
N LYS A 117 4.17 -6.44 -17.18
CA LYS A 117 4.76 -7.63 -17.82
C LYS A 117 5.72 -8.42 -16.91
N ASP A 118 6.08 -7.87 -15.77
CA ASP A 118 7.11 -8.42 -14.88
C ASP A 118 6.52 -8.78 -13.52
N ASN A 119 6.20 -10.05 -13.34
CA ASN A 119 5.65 -10.59 -12.08
C ASN A 119 6.67 -10.68 -10.94
N GLN A 120 7.94 -10.35 -11.17
CA GLN A 120 8.94 -10.19 -10.12
C GLN A 120 8.82 -8.83 -9.41
N LEU A 121 7.96 -7.94 -9.91
CA LEU A 121 7.64 -6.68 -9.24
C LEU A 121 6.34 -6.83 -8.46
N PRO A 122 6.31 -6.48 -7.15
CA PRO A 122 5.08 -6.44 -6.36
C PRO A 122 3.95 -5.67 -7.03
N LEU A 123 4.27 -4.57 -7.68
CA LEU A 123 3.32 -3.72 -8.40
C LEU A 123 2.54 -4.47 -9.49
N HIS A 124 3.11 -5.53 -10.09
CA HIS A 124 2.43 -6.38 -11.06
C HIS A 124 1.06 -6.84 -10.54
N PHE A 125 1.03 -7.35 -9.32
CA PHE A 125 -0.20 -7.90 -8.73
C PHE A 125 -1.25 -6.83 -8.45
N LEU A 126 -0.85 -5.60 -8.15
CA LEU A 126 -1.76 -4.47 -8.02
C LEU A 126 -2.35 -4.05 -9.37
N LEU A 127 -1.53 -4.06 -10.43
CA LEU A 127 -1.96 -3.56 -11.75
C LEU A 127 -2.77 -4.58 -12.55
N THR A 128 -2.60 -5.88 -12.29
CA THR A 128 -3.24 -6.96 -13.08
C THR A 128 -4.48 -7.54 -12.40
N GLN A 129 -4.83 -7.12 -11.19
CA GLN A 129 -6.08 -7.49 -10.55
C GLN A 129 -7.28 -6.76 -11.20
N GLU A 130 -8.46 -7.38 -11.15
CA GLU A 130 -9.66 -6.88 -11.84
C GLU A 130 -10.75 -6.32 -10.90
N LYS A 131 -10.51 -6.33 -9.58
CA LYS A 131 -11.53 -5.91 -8.59
C LYS A 131 -11.70 -4.40 -8.48
N THR A 132 -10.61 -3.67 -8.61
CA THR A 132 -10.60 -2.22 -8.38
C THR A 132 -9.72 -1.55 -9.42
N LYS A 133 -10.27 -0.54 -10.09
CA LYS A 133 -9.50 0.27 -11.04
C LYS A 133 -8.43 1.06 -10.28
N ILE A 134 -7.19 0.99 -10.78
CA ILE A 134 -6.09 1.80 -10.26
C ILE A 134 -6.04 3.12 -11.03
N GLU A 135 -6.16 4.21 -10.29
CA GLU A 135 -5.98 5.56 -10.80
C GLU A 135 -4.51 5.96 -10.62
N PHE A 136 -3.94 6.63 -11.60
CA PHE A 136 -2.57 7.16 -11.50
C PHE A 136 -2.63 8.67 -11.27
N SER A 137 -1.82 9.16 -10.33
CA SER A 137 -1.66 10.59 -10.21
C SER A 137 -0.45 11.03 -11.03
N ASP A 138 -0.68 11.93 -11.98
CA ASP A 138 0.36 12.70 -12.67
C ASP A 138 0.55 14.01 -11.91
N ILE A 139 1.15 13.93 -10.74
CA ILE A 139 1.54 15.12 -10.03
C ILE A 139 2.97 15.44 -10.46
N ASP A 140 3.12 16.44 -11.28
CA ASP A 140 4.41 17.10 -11.48
C ASP A 140 4.63 18.00 -10.26
N PHE A 141 5.58 17.63 -9.41
CA PHE A 141 6.07 18.46 -8.33
C PHE A 141 7.20 19.35 -8.84
#